data_7f01413c35961478fef99e6c9e314f3e
#
_entry.id   7f01413c35961478fef99e6c9e314f3e
#
_cell.length_a   1.000
_cell.length_b   1.000
_cell.length_c   1.000
_cell.angle_alpha   90.00
_cell.angle_beta   90.00
_cell.angle_gamma   90.00
#
_symmetry.space_group_name_H-M   'P 1'
#
loop_
_entity.id
_entity.type
_entity.pdbx_description
1 polymer ?
#
loop_
_entity_poly.entity_id
_entity_poly.type
_entity_poly.pdbx_seq_one_letter_code
_entity_poly.pdbx_strand_id
1 'polypeptide(L)'
;MAIIKLFSGSHCLKKEVVQNIIETTGYQKITDQNVVQASAKLSNMSETKLFRAFSARASVFNKFTREKETAVAYLKLALSGLLDKSEFIISGYSGLLLSRKISHAIGICLIADLKSRISNAVEQESLSKKEAYKLIRRSDGDCAAWTTLLFDVDDPWNPSLYDMVIPMDKKKPEEAANMIIQNAAKDVVRATSDSNQAVIDFRLAAEVEVALARNGHHCGVDANSGEVTLTINKPVLILNRLKEELKNIAGKVPGVSMVHTIVGKSFHQSSIYRKHDFKLPSKVLLVDDEREFIETLSERLQIRDMAAAVAFDAKSAMDVVAQD
;
A
#
# COMPACT_ATOMS: atom_id res chain seq x y z
N MET A 1 -3.07 9.58 23.65
CA MET A 1 -1.67 9.77 23.28
C MET A 1 -1.51 9.56 21.79
N ALA A 2 -0.42 10.04 21.16
CA ALA A 2 -0.25 10.03 19.71
C ALA A 2 0.36 8.74 19.19
N ILE A 3 0.02 8.36 17.95
CA ILE A 3 0.73 7.36 17.17
C ILE A 3 1.87 8.06 16.43
N ILE A 4 3.10 7.58 16.54
CA ILE A 4 4.24 8.13 15.81
C ILE A 4 4.48 7.29 14.56
N LYS A 5 4.37 7.90 13.37
CA LYS A 5 4.72 7.27 12.08
C LYS A 5 6.09 7.79 11.67
N LEU A 6 7.11 6.93 11.73
CA LEU A 6 8.48 7.34 11.43
C LEU A 6 8.98 6.68 10.15
N PHE A 7 9.10 7.48 9.10
CA PHE A 7 9.72 7.15 7.84
C PHE A 7 11.13 7.75 7.73
N SER A 8 12.01 7.17 6.96
CA SER A 8 13.38 7.71 6.82
C SER A 8 14.09 7.24 5.57
N GLY A 9 15.02 8.04 5.11
CA GLY A 9 16.10 7.54 4.25
C GLY A 9 16.93 6.47 4.96
N SER A 10 17.59 5.61 4.19
CA SER A 10 18.56 4.66 4.73
C SER A 10 19.73 5.41 5.36
N HIS A 11 20.28 4.86 6.45
CA HIS A 11 21.42 5.42 7.19
C HIS A 11 21.24 6.85 7.74
N CYS A 12 19.98 7.22 8.02
CA CYS A 12 19.63 8.48 8.72
C CYS A 12 19.45 8.27 10.23
N LEU A 13 20.19 7.36 10.86
CA LEU A 13 20.21 7.10 12.31
C LEU A 13 18.82 6.79 12.90
N LYS A 14 17.95 6.16 12.08
CA LYS A 14 16.57 5.83 12.49
C LYS A 14 16.52 4.91 13.69
N LYS A 15 17.43 3.92 13.77
CA LYS A 15 17.42 2.93 14.84
C LYS A 15 17.66 3.60 16.19
N GLU A 16 18.62 4.51 16.25
CA GLU A 16 19.01 5.26 17.43
C GLU A 16 17.87 6.21 17.88
N VAL A 17 17.26 6.93 16.96
CA VAL A 17 16.11 7.80 17.24
C VAL A 17 14.93 7.00 17.80
N VAL A 18 14.60 5.87 17.18
CA VAL A 18 13.49 5.01 17.63
C VAL A 18 13.78 4.43 19.00
N GLN A 19 15.03 4.01 19.28
CA GLN A 19 15.44 3.47 20.57
C GLN A 19 15.27 4.53 21.68
N ASN A 20 15.76 5.74 21.46
CA ASN A 20 15.61 6.84 22.41
C ASN A 20 14.14 7.19 22.69
N ILE A 21 13.27 7.16 21.68
CA ILE A 21 11.83 7.38 21.87
C ILE A 21 11.25 6.28 22.77
N ILE A 22 11.55 5.01 22.48
CA ILE A 22 11.02 3.87 23.24
C ILE A 22 11.49 3.90 24.69
N GLU A 23 12.78 4.15 24.93
CA GLU A 23 13.35 4.23 26.29
C GLU A 23 12.74 5.36 27.12
N THR A 24 12.41 6.49 26.48
CA THR A 24 11.83 7.65 27.16
C THR A 24 10.32 7.52 27.38
N THR A 25 9.60 6.90 26.44
CA THR A 25 8.12 6.94 26.44
C THR A 25 7.47 5.61 26.78
N GLY A 26 8.18 4.49 26.64
CA GLY A 26 7.61 3.14 26.74
C GLY A 26 6.74 2.73 25.55
N TYR A 27 6.73 3.48 24.44
CA TYR A 27 5.94 3.16 23.24
C TYR A 27 6.29 1.79 22.67
N GLN A 28 5.28 1.06 22.22
CA GLN A 28 5.48 -0.21 21.53
C GLN A 28 5.90 0.03 20.08
N LYS A 29 6.88 -0.73 19.61
CA LYS A 29 7.38 -0.63 18.24
C LYS A 29 6.64 -1.57 17.30
N ILE A 30 6.09 -1.02 16.22
CA ILE A 30 5.62 -1.76 15.06
C ILE A 30 6.60 -1.53 13.91
N THR A 31 7.10 -2.62 13.33
CA THR A 31 8.02 -2.60 12.18
C THR A 31 7.30 -3.12 10.93
N ASP A 32 7.88 -2.86 9.76
CA ASP A 32 7.41 -3.46 8.51
C ASP A 32 7.34 -5.00 8.58
N GLN A 33 8.30 -5.63 9.29
CA GLN A 33 8.30 -7.08 9.53
C GLN A 33 7.05 -7.53 10.31
N ASN A 34 6.65 -6.81 11.37
CA ASN A 34 5.46 -7.15 12.14
C ASN A 34 4.19 -7.07 11.28
N VAL A 35 4.08 -6.01 10.45
CA VAL A 35 2.93 -5.83 9.55
C VAL A 35 2.90 -6.90 8.47
N VAL A 36 4.06 -7.24 7.87
CA VAL A 36 4.17 -8.30 6.86
C VAL A 36 3.81 -9.66 7.45
N GLN A 37 4.32 -10.02 8.63
CA GLN A 37 3.98 -11.29 9.30
C GLN A 37 2.48 -11.40 9.61
N ALA A 38 1.88 -10.34 10.12
CA ALA A 38 0.44 -10.29 10.34
C ALA A 38 -0.35 -10.41 9.02
N SER A 39 0.12 -9.71 7.97
CA SER A 39 -0.47 -9.75 6.63
C SER A 39 -0.37 -11.14 5.98
N ALA A 40 0.75 -11.84 6.14
CA ALA A 40 0.93 -13.20 5.62
C ALA A 40 -0.10 -14.18 6.21
N LYS A 41 -0.40 -14.05 7.50
CA LYS A 41 -1.43 -14.86 8.17
C LYS A 41 -2.84 -14.62 7.63
N LEU A 42 -3.13 -13.39 7.16
CA LEU A 42 -4.45 -12.99 6.66
C LEU A 42 -4.65 -13.30 5.17
N SER A 43 -3.55 -13.31 4.38
CA SER A 43 -3.61 -13.30 2.92
C SER A 43 -3.23 -14.61 2.25
N ASN A 44 -2.64 -15.56 2.97
CA ASN A 44 -1.94 -16.72 2.40
C ASN A 44 -0.79 -16.37 1.42
N MET A 45 -0.39 -15.09 1.34
CA MET A 45 0.77 -14.66 0.57
C MET A 45 2.06 -14.89 1.37
N SER A 46 3.15 -15.24 0.70
CA SER A 46 4.45 -15.34 1.37
C SER A 46 4.94 -13.95 1.83
N GLU A 47 5.69 -13.92 2.93
CA GLU A 47 6.30 -12.67 3.43
C GLU A 47 7.16 -11.99 2.35
N THR A 48 7.87 -12.77 1.54
CA THR A 48 8.68 -12.25 0.43
C THR A 48 7.84 -11.50 -0.60
N LYS A 49 6.65 -12.01 -0.96
CA LYS A 49 5.72 -11.32 -1.87
C LYS A 49 5.19 -10.02 -1.26
N LEU A 50 4.85 -10.04 0.02
CA LEU A 50 4.38 -8.86 0.75
C LEU A 50 5.47 -7.79 0.88
N PHE A 51 6.72 -8.17 1.18
CA PHE A 51 7.85 -7.24 1.19
C PHE A 51 8.12 -6.58 -0.16
N ARG A 52 7.88 -7.29 -1.27
CA ARG A 52 8.02 -6.70 -2.61
C ARG A 52 7.09 -5.52 -2.85
N ALA A 53 5.99 -5.40 -2.11
CA ALA A 53 5.12 -4.23 -2.21
C ALA A 53 5.85 -2.93 -1.88
N PHE A 54 6.83 -2.96 -0.96
CA PHE A 54 7.66 -1.82 -0.59
C PHE A 54 8.78 -1.51 -1.59
N SER A 55 9.05 -2.40 -2.54
CA SER A 55 10.14 -2.27 -3.49
C SER A 55 9.72 -1.58 -4.80
N ALA A 56 10.66 -0.87 -5.41
CA ALA A 56 10.53 -0.35 -6.77
C ALA A 56 10.39 -1.46 -7.83
N ARG A 57 10.89 -2.67 -7.51
CA ARG A 57 10.81 -3.83 -8.40
C ARG A 57 9.41 -4.44 -8.34
N ALA A 58 8.53 -4.01 -9.24
CA ALA A 58 7.30 -4.75 -9.50
C ALA A 58 7.61 -6.00 -10.35
N SER A 59 6.84 -7.09 -10.16
CA SER A 59 6.82 -8.18 -11.13
C SER A 59 6.44 -7.61 -12.50
N VAL A 60 7.06 -8.11 -13.57
CA VAL A 60 6.70 -7.75 -14.95
C VAL A 60 5.20 -7.95 -15.19
N PHE A 61 4.62 -8.93 -14.52
CA PHE A 61 3.21 -9.30 -14.62
C PHE A 61 2.27 -8.53 -13.68
N ASN A 62 2.79 -7.62 -12.83
CA ASN A 62 1.93 -6.87 -11.89
C ASN A 62 0.80 -6.09 -12.57
N LYS A 63 0.98 -5.69 -13.84
CA LYS A 63 -0.08 -5.04 -14.64
C LYS A 63 -1.31 -5.93 -14.80
N PHE A 64 -1.13 -7.25 -14.80
CA PHE A 64 -2.17 -8.25 -14.99
C PHE A 64 -2.64 -8.84 -13.66
N THR A 65 -1.71 -9.26 -12.79
CA THR A 65 -2.02 -9.94 -11.54
C THR A 65 -2.47 -9.02 -10.42
N ARG A 66 -2.10 -7.73 -10.48
CA ARG A 66 -2.36 -6.76 -9.41
C ARG A 66 -1.87 -7.20 -8.04
N GLU A 67 -0.83 -8.02 -8.01
CA GLU A 67 -0.29 -8.60 -6.78
C GLU A 67 0.16 -7.53 -5.79
N LYS A 68 0.75 -6.43 -6.28
CA LYS A 68 1.21 -5.31 -5.45
C LYS A 68 0.04 -4.60 -4.78
N GLU A 69 -1.03 -4.31 -5.51
CA GLU A 69 -2.24 -3.68 -4.99
C GLU A 69 -2.96 -4.59 -3.99
N THR A 70 -3.02 -5.89 -4.26
CA THR A 70 -3.55 -6.89 -3.32
C THR A 70 -2.70 -6.93 -2.03
N ALA A 71 -1.37 -6.96 -2.15
CA ALA A 71 -0.48 -6.93 -1.00
C ALA A 71 -0.69 -5.67 -0.14
N VAL A 72 -0.86 -4.48 -0.77
CA VAL A 72 -1.13 -3.23 -0.06
C VAL A 72 -2.45 -3.30 0.73
N ALA A 73 -3.50 -3.87 0.16
CA ALA A 73 -4.79 -4.04 0.87
C ALA A 73 -4.63 -4.89 2.13
N TYR A 74 -3.91 -6.02 2.03
CA TYR A 74 -3.65 -6.87 3.20
C TYR A 74 -2.70 -6.24 4.22
N LEU A 75 -1.70 -5.45 3.78
CA LEU A 75 -0.83 -4.70 4.67
C LEU A 75 -1.60 -3.64 5.47
N LYS A 76 -2.56 -2.93 4.84
CA LYS A 76 -3.45 -1.99 5.54
C LYS A 76 -4.33 -2.72 6.56
N LEU A 77 -4.93 -3.85 6.17
CA LEU A 77 -5.77 -4.64 7.08
C LEU A 77 -4.95 -5.16 8.28
N ALA A 78 -3.76 -5.70 8.03
CA ALA A 78 -2.87 -6.15 9.09
C ALA A 78 -2.46 -5.01 10.02
N LEU A 79 -2.08 -3.86 9.47
CA LEU A 79 -1.73 -2.68 10.25
C LEU A 79 -2.91 -2.22 11.12
N SER A 80 -4.13 -2.16 10.57
CA SER A 80 -5.31 -1.74 11.33
C SER A 80 -5.59 -2.64 12.55
N GLY A 81 -5.32 -3.94 12.44
CA GLY A 81 -5.45 -4.89 13.55
C GLY A 81 -4.35 -4.77 14.61
N LEU A 82 -3.24 -4.08 14.32
CA LEU A 82 -2.17 -3.80 15.29
C LEU A 82 -2.40 -2.49 16.06
N LEU A 83 -3.40 -1.69 15.68
CA LEU A 83 -3.64 -0.36 16.24
C LEU A 83 -4.63 -0.35 17.44
N ASP A 84 -4.90 -1.50 18.05
CA ASP A 84 -5.86 -1.62 19.16
C ASP A 84 -5.48 -0.80 20.42
N LYS A 85 -4.25 -0.26 20.48
CA LYS A 85 -3.73 0.56 21.58
C LYS A 85 -3.15 1.85 21.01
N SER A 86 -3.09 2.89 21.82
CA SER A 86 -2.82 4.27 21.37
C SER A 86 -1.36 4.74 21.48
N GLU A 87 -0.40 3.85 21.79
CA GLU A 87 0.97 4.24 22.12
C GLU A 87 2.00 3.46 21.30
N PHE A 88 1.98 3.72 19.98
CA PHE A 88 2.87 3.04 19.06
C PHE A 88 3.81 3.97 18.33
N ILE A 89 5.01 3.46 18.05
CA ILE A 89 5.87 3.97 17.01
C ILE A 89 5.89 2.98 15.83
N ILE A 90 5.34 3.39 14.70
CA ILE A 90 5.37 2.62 13.45
C ILE A 90 6.62 3.06 12.69
N SER A 91 7.60 2.17 12.57
CA SER A 91 8.91 2.49 11.99
C SER A 91 9.11 1.79 10.65
N GLY A 92 9.04 2.54 9.57
CA GLY A 92 9.27 2.05 8.21
C GLY A 92 8.21 2.49 7.20
N TYR A 93 8.09 1.73 6.13
CA TYR A 93 7.15 1.95 5.01
C TYR A 93 5.68 1.87 5.43
N SER A 94 5.37 0.95 6.36
CA SER A 94 4.00 0.70 6.82
C SER A 94 3.35 1.91 7.49
N GLY A 95 4.14 2.82 8.07
CA GLY A 95 3.61 4.05 8.65
C GLY A 95 2.89 4.95 7.65
N LEU A 96 3.28 4.91 6.38
CA LEU A 96 2.66 5.68 5.30
C LEU A 96 1.30 5.09 4.84
N LEU A 97 0.96 3.85 5.21
CA LEU A 97 -0.35 3.26 4.94
C LEU A 97 -1.45 3.87 5.80
N LEU A 98 -1.10 4.41 6.96
CA LEU A 98 -2.07 4.92 7.91
C LEU A 98 -2.75 6.20 7.39
N SER A 99 -4.08 6.23 7.44
CA SER A 99 -4.88 7.36 6.96
C SER A 99 -4.50 8.67 7.66
N ARG A 100 -4.45 9.76 6.90
CA ARG A 100 -4.26 11.11 7.42
C ARG A 100 -5.47 11.64 8.22
N LYS A 101 -6.63 11.02 8.08
CA LYS A 101 -7.82 11.34 8.87
C LYS A 101 -7.63 11.01 10.35
N ILE A 102 -6.67 10.13 10.68
CA ILE A 102 -6.32 9.79 12.06
C ILE A 102 -5.43 10.92 12.61
N SER A 103 -6.06 11.99 13.11
CA SER A 103 -5.38 13.23 13.52
C SER A 103 -4.47 13.06 14.75
N HIS A 104 -4.61 11.99 15.53
CA HIS A 104 -3.69 11.66 16.62
C HIS A 104 -2.47 10.83 16.17
N ALA A 105 -2.23 10.72 14.86
CA ALA A 105 -1.04 10.11 14.30
C ALA A 105 -0.14 11.18 13.68
N ILE A 106 1.06 11.37 14.25
CA ILE A 106 2.07 12.32 13.76
C ILE A 106 3.05 11.64 12.80
N GLY A 107 3.21 12.21 11.61
CA GLY A 107 4.10 11.72 10.55
C GLY A 107 5.47 12.39 10.59
N ILE A 108 6.53 11.61 10.80
CA ILE A 108 7.91 12.08 10.88
C ILE A 108 8.72 11.50 9.72
N CYS A 109 9.53 12.35 9.08
CA CYS A 109 10.53 11.93 8.11
C CYS A 109 11.94 12.31 8.58
N LEU A 110 12.84 11.31 8.68
CA LEU A 110 14.26 11.56 8.93
C LEU A 110 15.01 11.56 7.61
N ILE A 111 15.71 12.64 7.32
CA ILE A 111 16.55 12.81 6.13
C ILE A 111 17.99 13.14 6.55
N ALA A 112 18.94 12.94 5.65
CA ALA A 112 20.29 13.46 5.79
C ALA A 112 20.92 13.64 4.40
N ASP A 113 21.96 14.46 4.28
CA ASP A 113 22.68 14.58 3.05
C ASP A 113 23.36 13.26 2.64
N LEU A 114 23.61 13.09 1.35
CA LEU A 114 24.17 11.84 0.83
C LEU A 114 25.55 11.52 1.39
N LYS A 115 26.38 12.53 1.71
CA LYS A 115 27.72 12.36 2.26
C LYS A 115 27.66 11.78 3.68
N SER A 116 26.79 12.33 4.51
CA SER A 116 26.55 11.84 5.87
C SER A 116 26.00 10.42 5.87
N ARG A 117 25.04 10.13 5.01
CA ARG A 117 24.45 8.78 4.85
C ARG A 117 25.49 7.75 4.41
N ILE A 118 26.40 8.10 3.47
CA ILE A 118 27.50 7.24 3.05
C ILE A 118 28.48 7.01 4.22
N SER A 119 28.81 8.05 5.00
CA SER A 119 29.68 7.91 6.16
C SER A 119 29.08 6.95 7.19
N ASN A 120 27.81 7.13 7.52
CA ASN A 120 27.08 6.25 8.44
C ASN A 120 27.04 4.79 7.93
N ALA A 121 26.80 4.58 6.63
CA ALA A 121 26.78 3.24 6.03
C ALA A 121 28.15 2.53 6.11
N VAL A 122 29.22 3.26 5.84
CA VAL A 122 30.60 2.75 5.96
C VAL A 122 30.90 2.37 7.41
N GLU A 123 30.53 3.21 8.36
CA GLU A 123 30.77 2.98 9.79
C GLU A 123 29.93 1.82 10.37
N GLN A 124 28.64 1.78 10.04
CA GLN A 124 27.69 0.80 10.61
C GLN A 124 27.78 -0.59 9.97
N GLU A 125 28.06 -0.67 8.66
CA GLU A 125 27.99 -1.93 7.90
C GLU A 125 29.35 -2.34 7.30
N SER A 126 30.43 -1.60 7.57
CA SER A 126 31.78 -1.85 7.03
C SER A 126 31.84 -1.90 5.50
N LEU A 127 30.94 -1.16 4.83
CA LEU A 127 30.85 -1.08 3.37
C LEU A 127 31.94 -0.14 2.79
N SER A 128 32.35 -0.40 1.55
CA SER A 128 33.08 0.63 0.79
C SER A 128 32.14 1.80 0.44
N LYS A 129 32.70 3.00 0.24
CA LYS A 129 31.91 4.18 -0.19
C LYS A 129 31.07 3.92 -1.45
N LYS A 130 31.60 3.13 -2.40
CA LYS A 130 30.90 2.77 -3.64
C LYS A 130 29.71 1.85 -3.40
N GLU A 131 29.85 0.88 -2.49
CA GLU A 131 28.75 -0.01 -2.10
C GLU A 131 27.67 0.73 -1.33
N ALA A 132 28.09 1.56 -0.35
CA ALA A 132 27.20 2.42 0.41
C ALA A 132 26.37 3.34 -0.52
N TYR A 133 27.00 3.98 -1.49
CA TYR A 133 26.31 4.80 -2.49
C TYR A 133 25.25 4.00 -3.26
N LYS A 134 25.61 2.81 -3.78
CA LYS A 134 24.67 1.95 -4.52
C LYS A 134 23.49 1.51 -3.66
N LEU A 135 23.77 1.12 -2.41
CA LEU A 135 22.72 0.70 -1.46
C LEU A 135 21.74 1.84 -1.17
N ILE A 136 22.26 3.03 -0.88
CA ILE A 136 21.46 4.23 -0.61
C ILE A 136 20.58 4.58 -1.81
N ARG A 137 21.16 4.63 -3.02
CA ARG A 137 20.40 4.96 -4.25
C ARG A 137 19.28 3.95 -4.53
N ARG A 138 19.53 2.67 -4.28
CA ARG A 138 18.50 1.63 -4.41
C ARG A 138 17.37 1.84 -3.39
N SER A 139 17.73 2.07 -2.13
CA SER A 139 16.76 2.34 -1.07
C SER A 139 15.91 3.58 -1.36
N ASP A 140 16.52 4.65 -1.86
CA ASP A 140 15.81 5.87 -2.24
C ASP A 140 14.84 5.62 -3.41
N GLY A 141 15.21 4.75 -4.36
CA GLY A 141 14.32 4.29 -5.42
C GLY A 141 13.12 3.51 -4.89
N ASP A 142 13.32 2.65 -3.89
CA ASP A 142 12.23 1.93 -3.23
C ASP A 142 11.29 2.91 -2.48
N CYS A 143 11.85 3.90 -1.79
CA CYS A 143 11.08 4.96 -1.12
C CYS A 143 10.23 5.76 -2.13
N ALA A 144 10.81 6.19 -3.25
CA ALA A 144 10.11 6.93 -4.29
C ALA A 144 8.97 6.12 -4.92
N ALA A 145 9.23 4.84 -5.24
CA ALA A 145 8.19 3.95 -5.77
C ALA A 145 7.03 3.74 -4.80
N TRP A 146 7.31 3.71 -3.49
CA TRP A 146 6.29 3.57 -2.47
C TRP A 146 5.42 4.82 -2.33
N THR A 147 6.02 6.02 -2.30
CA THR A 147 5.26 7.28 -2.22
C THR A 147 4.49 7.57 -3.51
N THR A 148 5.04 7.22 -4.67
CA THR A 148 4.31 7.29 -5.94
C THR A 148 3.09 6.37 -5.93
N LEU A 149 3.23 5.13 -5.43
CA LEU A 149 2.11 4.18 -5.36
C LEU A 149 0.97 4.68 -4.45
N LEU A 150 1.32 5.25 -3.29
CA LEU A 150 0.33 5.64 -2.28
C LEU A 150 -0.27 7.03 -2.50
N PHE A 151 0.51 7.97 -3.01
CA PHE A 151 0.19 9.40 -2.99
C PHE A 151 0.34 10.10 -4.34
N ASP A 152 0.82 9.38 -5.38
CA ASP A 152 1.19 9.96 -6.68
C ASP A 152 2.27 11.05 -6.54
N VAL A 153 3.23 10.85 -5.61
CA VAL A 153 4.35 11.76 -5.33
C VAL A 153 5.65 10.99 -5.49
N ASP A 154 6.49 11.42 -6.44
CA ASP A 154 7.76 10.77 -6.80
C ASP A 154 8.93 11.14 -5.88
N ASP A 155 8.86 12.31 -5.21
CA ASP A 155 9.81 12.69 -4.18
C ASP A 155 9.40 12.15 -2.80
N PRO A 156 10.05 11.10 -2.28
CA PRO A 156 9.71 10.51 -0.98
C PRO A 156 10.02 11.43 0.20
N TRP A 157 10.79 12.49 -0.02
CA TRP A 157 11.18 13.47 1.01
C TRP A 157 10.32 14.73 0.97
N ASN A 158 9.31 14.79 0.10
CA ASN A 158 8.43 15.92 -0.01
C ASN A 158 7.77 16.26 1.35
N PRO A 159 7.99 17.49 1.88
CA PRO A 159 7.47 17.85 3.20
C PRO A 159 5.95 17.75 3.32
N SER A 160 5.23 17.84 2.21
CA SER A 160 3.76 17.72 2.22
C SER A 160 3.26 16.34 2.67
N LEU A 161 4.11 15.31 2.69
CA LEU A 161 3.79 13.95 3.12
C LEU A 161 3.86 13.77 4.65
N TYR A 162 4.49 14.69 5.36
CA TYR A 162 4.83 14.55 6.79
C TYR A 162 4.41 15.77 7.60
N ASP A 163 4.29 15.59 8.91
CA ASP A 163 4.07 16.69 9.85
C ASP A 163 5.40 17.31 10.30
N MET A 164 6.49 16.52 10.26
CA MET A 164 7.85 16.98 10.56
C MET A 164 8.87 16.31 9.64
N VAL A 165 9.84 17.09 9.15
CA VAL A 165 11.04 16.60 8.45
C VAL A 165 12.27 17.02 9.26
N ILE A 166 13.10 16.05 9.68
CA ILE A 166 14.24 16.27 10.55
C ILE A 166 15.54 15.94 9.81
N PRO A 167 16.44 16.93 9.63
CA PRO A 167 17.77 16.72 9.03
C PRO A 167 18.76 16.13 10.03
N MET A 168 19.06 14.84 9.90
CA MET A 168 19.91 14.08 10.80
C MET A 168 21.43 14.33 10.61
N ASP A 169 21.80 14.99 9.52
CA ASP A 169 23.17 15.51 9.32
C ASP A 169 23.48 16.73 10.23
N LYS A 170 22.45 17.34 10.83
CA LYS A 170 22.54 18.53 11.69
C LYS A 170 22.08 18.29 13.13
N LYS A 171 21.62 17.10 13.46
CA LYS A 171 21.06 16.79 14.78
C LYS A 171 21.51 15.43 15.26
N LYS A 172 21.71 15.33 16.58
CA LYS A 172 21.95 14.06 17.24
C LYS A 172 20.65 13.26 17.38
N PRO A 173 20.70 11.92 17.44
CA PRO A 173 19.53 11.08 17.64
C PRO A 173 18.68 11.44 18.86
N GLU A 174 19.31 11.81 19.97
CA GLU A 174 18.66 12.21 21.23
C GLU A 174 17.86 13.52 21.04
N GLU A 175 18.43 14.49 20.33
CA GLU A 175 17.77 15.77 20.05
C GLU A 175 16.55 15.55 19.14
N ALA A 176 16.69 14.71 18.10
CA ALA A 176 15.61 14.37 17.22
C ALA A 176 14.49 13.62 17.97
N ALA A 177 14.85 12.65 18.81
CA ALA A 177 13.87 11.92 19.63
C ALA A 177 13.10 12.86 20.56
N ASN A 178 13.79 13.77 21.28
CA ASN A 178 13.17 14.74 22.16
C ASN A 178 12.20 15.68 21.39
N MET A 179 12.59 16.15 20.21
CA MET A 179 11.70 16.96 19.36
C MET A 179 10.43 16.19 18.98
N ILE A 180 10.55 14.91 18.61
CA ILE A 180 9.42 14.05 18.24
C ILE A 180 8.50 13.87 19.44
N ILE A 181 9.04 13.51 20.61
CA ILE A 181 8.28 13.28 21.85
C ILE A 181 7.53 14.55 22.25
N GLN A 182 8.18 15.71 22.25
CA GLN A 182 7.56 16.99 22.58
C GLN A 182 6.41 17.35 21.64
N ASN A 183 6.55 17.08 20.34
CA ASN A 183 5.47 17.33 19.38
C ASN A 183 4.34 16.30 19.50
N ALA A 184 4.64 15.03 19.76
CA ALA A 184 3.66 13.98 19.99
C ALA A 184 2.85 14.18 21.29
N ALA A 185 3.37 14.94 22.24
CA ALA A 185 2.70 15.28 23.51
C ALA A 185 1.76 16.48 23.41
N LYS A 186 1.75 17.22 22.29
CA LYS A 186 0.90 18.40 22.11
C LYS A 186 -0.59 18.07 22.03
N ASP A 187 -1.44 18.95 22.51
CA ASP A 187 -2.89 18.77 22.53
C ASP A 187 -3.49 18.53 21.13
N VAL A 188 -2.91 19.15 20.10
CA VAL A 188 -3.36 19.01 18.70
C VAL A 188 -3.24 17.56 18.17
N VAL A 189 -2.40 16.74 18.75
CA VAL A 189 -2.23 15.32 18.40
C VAL A 189 -2.80 14.37 19.46
N ARG A 190 -3.68 14.84 20.33
CA ARG A 190 -4.43 13.98 21.25
C ARG A 190 -5.52 13.21 20.51
N ALA A 191 -5.77 11.98 20.96
CA ALA A 191 -6.89 11.20 20.46
C ALA A 191 -8.22 11.88 20.83
N THR A 192 -9.07 12.07 19.83
CA THR A 192 -10.43 12.59 19.94
C THR A 192 -11.42 11.49 19.56
N SER A 193 -12.69 11.68 19.82
CA SER A 193 -13.77 10.80 19.34
C SER A 193 -13.68 10.63 17.81
N ASP A 194 -13.52 11.73 17.07
CA ASP A 194 -13.45 11.71 15.60
C ASP A 194 -12.22 11.00 15.09
N SER A 195 -11.04 11.19 15.74
CA SER A 195 -9.83 10.51 15.34
C SER A 195 -9.83 9.01 15.70
N ASN A 196 -10.54 8.61 16.74
CA ASN A 196 -10.78 7.20 17.06
C ASN A 196 -11.76 6.57 16.06
N GLN A 197 -12.82 7.31 15.66
CA GLN A 197 -13.69 6.87 14.58
C GLN A 197 -12.90 6.69 13.27
N ALA A 198 -11.97 7.58 12.95
CA ALA A 198 -11.11 7.45 11.78
C ALA A 198 -10.22 6.18 11.80
N VAL A 199 -9.85 5.65 12.96
CA VAL A 199 -9.17 4.33 13.06
C VAL A 199 -10.13 3.19 12.70
N ILE A 200 -11.37 3.25 13.18
CA ILE A 200 -12.42 2.26 12.84
C ILE A 200 -12.69 2.31 11.32
N ASP A 201 -12.84 3.51 10.78
CA ASP A 201 -13.08 3.73 9.34
C ASP A 201 -11.90 3.25 8.49
N PHE A 202 -10.66 3.46 8.93
CA PHE A 202 -9.47 2.93 8.28
C PHE A 202 -9.49 1.39 8.21
N ARG A 203 -9.89 0.73 9.28
CA ARG A 203 -10.05 -0.72 9.32
C ARG A 203 -11.14 -1.18 8.36
N LEU A 204 -12.32 -0.56 8.41
CA LEU A 204 -13.44 -0.87 7.52
C LEU A 204 -13.05 -0.71 6.05
N ALA A 205 -12.37 0.39 5.70
CA ALA A 205 -11.86 0.61 4.35
C ALA A 205 -10.89 -0.50 3.92
N ALA A 206 -9.96 -0.94 4.80
CA ALA A 206 -9.04 -2.01 4.50
C ALA A 206 -9.74 -3.38 4.33
N GLU A 207 -10.77 -3.68 5.12
CA GLU A 207 -11.60 -4.88 4.98
C GLU A 207 -12.32 -4.90 3.63
N VAL A 208 -12.88 -3.76 3.20
CA VAL A 208 -13.50 -3.60 1.88
C VAL A 208 -12.46 -3.72 0.76
N GLU A 209 -11.27 -3.09 0.88
CA GLU A 209 -10.19 -3.24 -0.11
C GLU A 209 -9.81 -4.71 -0.31
N VAL A 210 -9.70 -5.49 0.78
CA VAL A 210 -9.41 -6.93 0.72
C VAL A 210 -10.54 -7.71 0.08
N ALA A 211 -11.80 -7.41 0.42
CA ALA A 211 -12.95 -8.06 -0.17
C ALA A 211 -13.01 -7.84 -1.70
N LEU A 212 -12.76 -6.61 -2.13
CA LEU A 212 -12.66 -6.25 -3.55
C LEU A 212 -11.48 -6.95 -4.23
N ALA A 213 -10.29 -6.96 -3.61
CA ALA A 213 -9.10 -7.60 -4.16
C ALA A 213 -9.28 -9.12 -4.36
N ARG A 214 -9.93 -9.81 -3.42
CA ARG A 214 -10.30 -11.24 -3.54
C ARG A 214 -11.21 -11.52 -4.73
N ASN A 215 -12.02 -10.55 -5.14
CA ASN A 215 -12.87 -10.63 -6.31
C ASN A 215 -12.23 -10.00 -7.56
N GLY A 216 -10.92 -9.76 -7.56
CA GLY A 216 -10.19 -9.23 -8.71
C GLY A 216 -10.35 -7.73 -8.96
N HIS A 217 -10.97 -6.98 -8.04
CA HIS A 217 -11.19 -5.56 -8.19
C HIS A 217 -10.24 -4.73 -7.34
N HIS A 218 -9.77 -3.61 -7.91
CA HIS A 218 -8.91 -2.64 -7.21
C HIS A 218 -9.40 -1.23 -7.54
N CYS A 219 -9.92 -0.55 -6.55
CA CYS A 219 -10.35 0.85 -6.63
C CYS A 219 -9.95 1.57 -5.34
N GLY A 220 -10.02 2.89 -5.34
CA GLY A 220 -9.86 3.65 -4.10
C GLY A 220 -11.03 3.38 -3.17
N VAL A 221 -10.75 3.15 -1.89
CA VAL A 221 -11.78 2.94 -0.86
C VAL A 221 -11.58 3.95 0.24
N ASP A 222 -12.65 4.65 0.57
CA ASP A 222 -12.73 5.55 1.72
C ASP A 222 -13.95 5.17 2.55
N ALA A 223 -13.83 5.20 3.86
CA ALA A 223 -14.94 4.92 4.78
C ALA A 223 -15.13 6.08 5.76
N ASN A 224 -16.38 6.29 6.15
CA ASN A 224 -16.77 7.26 7.16
C ASN A 224 -18.03 6.76 7.87
N SER A 225 -17.89 6.33 9.12
CA SER A 225 -19.02 5.88 9.98
C SER A 225 -19.93 4.85 9.31
N GLY A 226 -19.33 3.88 8.60
CA GLY A 226 -20.05 2.82 7.89
C GLY A 226 -20.44 3.16 6.45
N GLU A 227 -20.35 4.40 6.02
CA GLU A 227 -20.53 4.80 4.62
C GLU A 227 -19.22 4.61 3.86
N VAL A 228 -19.25 3.83 2.77
CA VAL A 228 -18.08 3.49 1.96
C VAL A 228 -18.18 4.14 0.59
N THR A 229 -17.14 4.90 0.20
CA THR A 229 -17.00 5.48 -1.13
C THR A 229 -15.94 4.75 -1.93
N LEU A 230 -16.35 4.17 -3.07
CA LEU A 230 -15.47 3.47 -4.00
C LEU A 230 -15.12 4.36 -5.18
N THR A 231 -13.82 4.65 -5.37
CA THR A 231 -13.32 5.52 -6.45
C THR A 231 -12.75 4.69 -7.59
N ILE A 232 -13.41 4.73 -8.76
CA ILE A 232 -13.01 4.01 -9.96
C ILE A 232 -12.06 4.89 -10.78
N ASN A 233 -10.77 4.53 -10.82
CA ASN A 233 -9.74 5.31 -11.50
C ASN A 233 -9.36 4.76 -12.89
N LYS A 234 -9.81 3.55 -13.25
CA LYS A 234 -9.42 2.91 -14.50
C LYS A 234 -10.60 2.79 -15.46
N PRO A 235 -10.37 3.00 -16.76
CA PRO A 235 -11.40 2.84 -17.77
C PRO A 235 -11.87 1.38 -17.82
N VAL A 236 -13.16 1.20 -17.97
CA VAL A 236 -13.82 -0.11 -18.09
C VAL A 236 -14.85 -0.07 -19.21
N LEU A 237 -15.12 -1.23 -19.82
CA LEU A 237 -16.05 -1.33 -20.94
C LEU A 237 -17.48 -1.00 -20.51
N ILE A 238 -17.94 -1.56 -19.40
CA ILE A 238 -19.31 -1.40 -18.89
C ILE A 238 -19.27 -0.87 -17.44
N LEU A 239 -19.26 0.46 -17.32
CA LEU A 239 -19.12 1.14 -16.02
C LEU A 239 -20.26 0.83 -15.04
N ASN A 240 -21.51 0.79 -15.51
CA ASN A 240 -22.66 0.55 -14.65
C ASN A 240 -22.65 -0.86 -14.06
N ARG A 241 -22.29 -1.88 -14.85
CA ARG A 241 -22.12 -3.25 -14.37
C ARG A 241 -21.03 -3.33 -13.28
N LEU A 242 -19.87 -2.72 -13.52
CA LEU A 242 -18.81 -2.67 -12.53
C LEU A 242 -19.26 -1.97 -11.24
N LYS A 243 -19.98 -0.84 -11.33
CA LYS A 243 -20.49 -0.15 -10.14
C LYS A 243 -21.38 -1.03 -9.27
N GLU A 244 -22.32 -1.76 -9.90
CA GLU A 244 -23.22 -2.66 -9.17
C GLU A 244 -22.46 -3.86 -8.57
N GLU A 245 -21.50 -4.42 -9.28
CA GLU A 245 -20.64 -5.49 -8.79
C GLU A 245 -19.81 -5.05 -7.56
N LEU A 246 -19.16 -3.89 -7.65
CA LEU A 246 -18.40 -3.32 -6.55
C LEU A 246 -19.28 -3.03 -5.32
N LYS A 247 -20.48 -2.47 -5.52
CA LYS A 247 -21.46 -2.24 -4.44
C LYS A 247 -21.88 -3.54 -3.77
N ASN A 248 -22.16 -4.58 -4.56
CA ASN A 248 -22.57 -5.88 -4.04
C ASN A 248 -21.46 -6.56 -3.22
N ILE A 249 -20.19 -6.40 -3.61
CA ILE A 249 -19.06 -6.95 -2.87
C ILE A 249 -18.87 -6.16 -1.57
N ALA A 250 -18.76 -4.83 -1.66
CA ALA A 250 -18.52 -3.97 -0.51
C ALA A 250 -19.66 -4.02 0.52
N GLY A 251 -20.91 -4.07 0.06
CA GLY A 251 -22.09 -4.13 0.93
C GLY A 251 -22.22 -5.41 1.77
N LYS A 252 -21.46 -6.47 1.42
CA LYS A 252 -21.40 -7.72 2.22
C LYS A 252 -20.39 -7.66 3.37
N VAL A 253 -19.54 -6.61 3.40
CA VAL A 253 -18.54 -6.47 4.47
C VAL A 253 -19.24 -5.99 5.74
N PRO A 254 -19.04 -6.68 6.88
CA PRO A 254 -19.63 -6.27 8.15
C PRO A 254 -19.24 -4.84 8.52
N GLY A 255 -20.21 -4.04 8.96
CA GLY A 255 -19.99 -2.63 9.32
C GLY A 255 -20.24 -1.64 8.16
N VAL A 256 -20.42 -2.11 6.93
CA VAL A 256 -20.84 -1.26 5.80
C VAL A 256 -22.35 -1.05 5.86
N SER A 257 -22.77 0.21 5.99
CA SER A 257 -24.18 0.64 5.97
C SER A 257 -24.63 1.10 4.60
N MET A 258 -23.74 1.78 3.85
CA MET A 258 -24.03 2.35 2.53
C MET A 258 -22.78 2.33 1.64
N VAL A 259 -22.99 2.13 0.33
CA VAL A 259 -21.89 2.12 -0.65
C VAL A 259 -22.15 3.11 -1.77
N HIS A 260 -21.27 4.08 -1.91
CA HIS A 260 -21.23 5.04 -2.99
C HIS A 260 -20.14 4.67 -4.00
N THR A 261 -20.38 4.91 -5.29
CA THR A 261 -19.38 4.74 -6.33
C THR A 261 -19.19 6.04 -7.09
N ILE A 262 -17.94 6.51 -7.15
CA ILE A 262 -17.56 7.69 -7.90
C ILE A 262 -16.50 7.36 -8.94
N VAL A 263 -16.42 8.20 -9.96
CA VAL A 263 -15.37 8.13 -10.99
C VAL A 263 -14.28 9.11 -10.61
N GLY A 264 -13.06 8.61 -10.49
CA GLY A 264 -11.91 9.41 -10.10
C GLY A 264 -11.35 10.26 -11.26
N LYS A 265 -10.49 11.21 -10.93
CA LYS A 265 -9.89 12.16 -11.90
C LYS A 265 -9.07 11.47 -13.00
N SER A 266 -8.47 10.32 -12.70
CA SER A 266 -7.66 9.53 -13.65
C SER A 266 -8.49 8.65 -14.58
N PHE A 267 -9.82 8.68 -14.47
CA PHE A 267 -10.71 7.91 -15.31
C PHE A 267 -10.88 8.59 -16.68
N HIS A 268 -10.24 8.04 -17.72
CA HIS A 268 -10.41 8.48 -19.09
C HIS A 268 -11.13 7.40 -19.88
N GLN A 269 -12.42 7.60 -20.15
CA GLN A 269 -13.17 6.76 -21.07
C GLN A 269 -13.06 7.32 -22.47
N SER A 270 -12.50 6.56 -23.42
CA SER A 270 -12.45 6.99 -24.82
C SER A 270 -13.87 7.14 -25.36
N SER A 271 -14.11 8.10 -26.27
CA SER A 271 -15.42 8.36 -26.87
C SER A 271 -16.00 7.16 -27.64
N ILE A 272 -15.15 6.21 -28.05
CA ILE A 272 -15.52 4.97 -28.72
C ILE A 272 -16.36 4.07 -27.79
N TYR A 273 -16.03 4.02 -26.50
CA TYR A 273 -16.77 3.18 -25.52
C TYR A 273 -18.08 3.79 -25.02
N ARG A 274 -18.33 5.08 -25.28
CA ARG A 274 -19.59 5.74 -24.88
C ARG A 274 -20.78 5.44 -25.79
N LYS A 275 -20.53 4.93 -27.00
CA LYS A 275 -21.54 4.78 -28.04
C LYS A 275 -22.01 3.35 -28.29
N HIS A 276 -21.32 2.33 -27.81
CA HIS A 276 -21.66 0.95 -28.07
C HIS A 276 -21.59 0.09 -26.81
N ASP A 277 -22.68 -0.58 -26.48
CA ASP A 277 -22.66 -1.74 -25.58
C ASP A 277 -21.97 -2.89 -26.33
N PHE A 278 -20.67 -3.02 -26.15
CA PHE A 278 -19.93 -4.17 -26.67
C PHE A 278 -20.39 -5.41 -25.90
N LYS A 279 -20.94 -6.38 -26.60
CA LYS A 279 -21.05 -7.74 -26.07
C LYS A 279 -19.63 -8.24 -25.86
N LEU A 280 -19.26 -8.51 -24.58
CA LEU A 280 -18.01 -9.16 -24.29
C LEU A 280 -17.96 -10.51 -25.00
N PRO A 281 -16.81 -10.93 -25.57
CA PRO A 281 -16.69 -12.27 -26.14
C PRO A 281 -17.01 -13.28 -25.05
N SER A 282 -17.86 -14.24 -25.37
CA SER A 282 -18.26 -15.29 -24.43
C SER A 282 -17.12 -16.27 -24.13
N LYS A 283 -16.12 -16.35 -25.01
CA LYS A 283 -14.97 -17.24 -24.91
C LYS A 283 -13.69 -16.50 -25.31
N VAL A 284 -12.60 -16.77 -24.60
CA VAL A 284 -11.25 -16.23 -24.86
C VAL A 284 -10.26 -17.38 -24.82
N LEU A 285 -9.40 -17.50 -25.81
CA LEU A 285 -8.25 -18.40 -25.75
C LEU A 285 -7.00 -17.61 -25.33
N LEU A 286 -6.36 -18.06 -24.28
CA LEU A 286 -5.09 -17.53 -23.76
C LEU A 286 -3.97 -18.47 -24.18
N VAL A 287 -2.92 -17.94 -24.84
CA VAL A 287 -1.78 -18.72 -25.29
C VAL A 287 -0.49 -18.07 -24.80
N ASP A 288 0.26 -18.77 -23.98
CA ASP A 288 1.55 -18.34 -23.48
C ASP A 288 2.28 -19.56 -22.87
N ASP A 289 3.60 -19.60 -22.89
CA ASP A 289 4.40 -20.70 -22.33
C ASP A 289 4.60 -20.56 -20.79
N GLU A 290 4.29 -19.39 -20.24
CA GLU A 290 4.38 -19.14 -18.80
C GLU A 290 3.08 -19.54 -18.07
N ARG A 291 3.06 -20.75 -17.53
CA ARG A 291 1.87 -21.37 -16.92
C ARG A 291 1.25 -20.54 -15.79
N GLU A 292 2.06 -20.09 -14.82
CA GLU A 292 1.58 -19.32 -13.67
C GLU A 292 0.89 -18.01 -14.10
N PHE A 293 1.40 -17.39 -15.15
CA PHE A 293 0.80 -16.17 -15.72
C PHE A 293 -0.57 -16.44 -16.35
N ILE A 294 -0.64 -17.47 -17.21
CA ILE A 294 -1.86 -17.78 -17.98
C ILE A 294 -2.98 -18.29 -17.06
N GLU A 295 -2.65 -19.08 -16.05
CA GLU A 295 -3.60 -19.58 -15.06
C GLU A 295 -4.18 -18.40 -14.25
N THR A 296 -3.32 -17.49 -13.77
CA THR A 296 -3.75 -16.27 -13.07
C THR A 296 -4.64 -15.40 -13.94
N LEU A 297 -4.34 -15.26 -15.23
CA LEU A 297 -5.13 -14.47 -16.16
C LEU A 297 -6.49 -15.12 -16.43
N SER A 298 -6.51 -16.45 -16.59
CA SER A 298 -7.74 -17.24 -16.78
C SER A 298 -8.68 -17.10 -15.58
N GLU A 299 -8.18 -17.26 -14.35
CA GLU A 299 -8.96 -17.02 -13.13
C GLU A 299 -9.57 -15.62 -13.08
N ARG A 300 -8.80 -14.60 -13.49
CA ARG A 300 -9.27 -13.22 -13.55
C ARG A 300 -10.36 -12.98 -14.58
N LEU A 301 -10.32 -13.67 -15.70
CA LEU A 301 -11.36 -13.60 -16.72
C LEU A 301 -12.62 -14.35 -16.27
N GLN A 302 -12.47 -15.51 -15.62
CA GLN A 302 -13.59 -16.26 -15.05
C GLN A 302 -14.36 -15.47 -13.98
N ILE A 303 -13.64 -14.77 -13.08
CA ILE A 303 -14.26 -13.87 -12.08
C ILE A 303 -15.12 -12.78 -12.76
N ARG A 304 -14.88 -12.50 -14.05
CA ARG A 304 -15.61 -11.51 -14.85
C ARG A 304 -16.60 -12.11 -15.83
N ASP A 305 -17.04 -13.35 -15.58
CA ASP A 305 -17.96 -14.10 -16.43
C ASP A 305 -17.46 -14.26 -17.89
N MET A 306 -16.14 -14.29 -18.09
CA MET A 306 -15.54 -14.58 -19.39
C MET A 306 -14.95 -15.98 -19.36
N ALA A 307 -15.51 -16.89 -20.15
CA ALA A 307 -14.92 -18.22 -20.29
C ALA A 307 -13.53 -18.11 -20.94
N ALA A 308 -12.50 -18.63 -20.28
CA ALA A 308 -11.14 -18.63 -20.78
C ALA A 308 -10.66 -20.08 -20.93
N ALA A 309 -10.24 -20.44 -22.14
CA ALA A 309 -9.45 -21.62 -22.41
C ALA A 309 -7.96 -21.27 -22.37
N VAL A 310 -7.11 -22.17 -21.92
CA VAL A 310 -5.67 -21.94 -21.83
C VAL A 310 -4.91 -22.92 -22.71
N ALA A 311 -3.85 -22.45 -23.37
CA ALA A 311 -2.92 -23.25 -24.13
C ALA A 311 -1.49 -22.78 -23.85
N PHE A 312 -0.53 -23.69 -23.76
CA PHE A 312 0.84 -23.38 -23.38
C PHE A 312 1.83 -23.38 -24.56
N ASP A 313 1.33 -23.75 -25.74
CA ASP A 313 2.08 -23.74 -26.99
C ASP A 313 1.13 -23.64 -28.20
N ALA A 314 1.70 -23.45 -29.39
CA ALA A 314 0.95 -23.30 -30.63
C ALA A 314 0.13 -24.55 -30.99
N LYS A 315 0.64 -25.75 -30.65
CA LYS A 315 -0.04 -27.01 -30.96
C LYS A 315 -1.28 -27.18 -30.11
N SER A 316 -1.16 -27.02 -28.80
CA SER A 316 -2.29 -27.09 -27.88
C SER A 316 -3.33 -25.99 -28.15
N ALA A 317 -2.91 -24.80 -28.58
CA ALA A 317 -3.80 -23.73 -29.01
C ALA A 317 -4.65 -24.14 -30.23
N MET A 318 -4.03 -24.75 -31.22
CA MET A 318 -4.74 -25.25 -32.42
C MET A 318 -5.69 -26.40 -32.08
N ASP A 319 -5.31 -27.29 -31.18
CA ASP A 319 -6.17 -28.38 -30.71
C ASP A 319 -7.44 -27.85 -30.02
N VAL A 320 -7.30 -26.79 -29.20
CA VAL A 320 -8.43 -26.12 -28.53
C VAL A 320 -9.36 -25.47 -29.53
N VAL A 321 -8.83 -24.78 -30.55
CA VAL A 321 -9.65 -24.11 -31.59
C VAL A 321 -10.35 -25.15 -32.47
N ALA A 322 -9.77 -26.33 -32.68
CA ALA A 322 -10.38 -27.38 -33.51
C ALA A 322 -11.55 -28.14 -32.81
N GLN A 323 -11.63 -28.03 -31.46
CA GLN A 323 -12.67 -28.68 -30.65
C GLN A 323 -13.90 -27.78 -30.38
N ASP A 324 -13.82 -26.49 -30.72
CA ASP A 324 -14.84 -25.48 -30.50
C ASP A 324 -15.55 -25.10 -31.82
#